data_dd2ffbe5e976600de5b2d3c3530dc22f
#
_entry.id   dd2ffbe5e976600de5b2d3c3530dc22f
#
_cell.length_a   1.000
_cell.length_b   1.000
_cell.length_c   1.000
_cell.angle_alpha   90.00
_cell.angle_beta   90.00
_cell.angle_gamma   90.00
#
_symmetry.space_group_name_H-M   'P 1'
#
loop_
_entity.id
_entity.type
_entity.pdbx_description
1 polymer ?
#
loop_
_entity_poly.entity_id
_entity_poly.type
_entity_poly.pdbx_seq_one_letter_code
_entity_poly.pdbx_strand_id
1 'polypeptide(L)'
;RTVSSAASDVYKRQVKKLFNKKKINLNNLKFYLSLEEAVKDADFIQECAPENYNLKTTLMKEISKSCKKNVLISSSSSGLLPSKIFSKCKNIQRGIIGHPFNPVYLLPLVEIVPGKKTSKKSLKIANKFYKSISMNPIVLKKELPGYLSDRLQEALWREALHIINEGYATTEDLDRAIEDGPGLRYSLMGTFLTFHLAGGKAGMKHMLEQFGPALKLPWTKLKAPKLSKKLSERLISGTKKQARGKSINQLSNIRDEYLVNLQLFRKKYENKIRK
;
A
#
# COMPACT_ATOMS: atom_id res chain seq x y z
N ARG A 1 16.72 25.18 -15.54
CA ARG A 1 16.64 23.70 -15.45
C ARG A 1 15.20 23.30 -15.69
N THR A 2 14.95 22.53 -16.73
CA THR A 2 13.61 22.01 -17.01
C THR A 2 13.21 20.98 -15.97
N VAL A 3 11.91 20.84 -15.67
CA VAL A 3 11.36 19.85 -14.71
C VAL A 3 11.87 18.43 -14.99
N SER A 4 12.15 18.10 -16.25
CA SER A 4 12.72 16.82 -16.68
C SER A 4 14.12 16.54 -16.15
N SER A 5 14.98 17.57 -15.95
CA SER A 5 16.33 17.38 -15.41
C SER A 5 16.34 17.05 -13.93
N ALA A 6 15.43 17.66 -13.14
CA ALA A 6 15.28 17.36 -11.72
C ALA A 6 14.75 15.93 -11.48
N ALA A 7 13.75 15.50 -12.24
CA ALA A 7 13.23 14.13 -12.18
C ALA A 7 14.30 13.08 -12.55
N SER A 8 15.11 13.36 -13.59
CA SER A 8 16.24 12.51 -13.99
C SER A 8 17.29 12.41 -12.88
N ASP A 9 17.62 13.50 -12.19
CA ASP A 9 18.62 13.51 -11.12
C ASP A 9 18.14 12.78 -9.86
N VAL A 10 16.84 12.89 -9.52
CA VAL A 10 16.23 12.11 -8.44
C VAL A 10 16.27 10.63 -8.78
N TYR A 11 15.85 10.24 -9.98
CA TYR A 11 15.89 8.85 -10.45
C TYR A 11 17.31 8.27 -10.43
N LYS A 12 18.29 8.99 -10.95
CA LYS A 12 19.71 8.58 -10.92
C LYS A 12 20.24 8.35 -9.51
N ARG A 13 19.85 9.19 -8.54
CA ARG A 13 20.22 9.02 -7.12
C ARG A 13 19.56 7.80 -6.49
N GLN A 14 18.27 7.60 -6.75
CA GLN A 14 17.53 6.44 -6.25
C GLN A 14 18.13 5.14 -6.78
N VAL A 15 18.39 5.10 -8.06
CA VAL A 15 18.97 3.96 -8.74
C VAL A 15 20.39 3.65 -8.24
N LYS A 16 21.25 4.65 -8.01
CA LYS A 16 22.58 4.47 -7.40
C LYS A 16 22.51 3.87 -6.00
N LYS A 17 21.51 4.24 -5.18
CA LYS A 17 21.32 3.68 -3.83
C LYS A 17 20.90 2.21 -3.86
N LEU A 18 20.06 1.80 -4.82
CA LEU A 18 19.51 0.44 -4.89
C LEU A 18 20.49 -0.60 -5.41
N PHE A 19 21.26 -0.24 -6.40
CA PHE A 19 21.99 -1.22 -7.20
C PHE A 19 23.50 -1.24 -6.94
N ASN A 20 23.94 -0.65 -5.84
CA ASN A 20 25.30 -0.72 -5.31
C ASN A 20 26.32 -1.27 -6.31
N LYS A 21 26.74 -0.50 -7.34
CA LYS A 21 27.74 -0.83 -8.40
C LYS A 21 27.26 -1.56 -9.67
N LYS A 22 25.99 -1.86 -9.89
CA LYS A 22 25.58 -2.31 -11.24
C LYS A 22 25.46 -1.10 -12.18
N LYS A 23 26.15 -1.13 -13.30
CA LYS A 23 25.98 -0.13 -14.38
C LYS A 23 24.52 -0.20 -14.88
N ILE A 24 23.76 0.87 -14.64
CA ILE A 24 22.39 0.97 -15.13
C ILE A 24 22.45 1.59 -16.50
N ASN A 25 21.85 0.91 -17.44
CA ASN A 25 21.72 1.43 -18.80
C ASN A 25 20.59 2.47 -18.84
N LEU A 26 20.95 3.75 -18.80
CA LEU A 26 20.03 4.87 -18.91
C LEU A 26 19.62 5.19 -20.35
N ASN A 27 20.18 4.50 -21.36
CA ASN A 27 19.88 4.74 -22.76
C ASN A 27 18.41 4.45 -23.12
N ASN A 28 17.74 3.63 -22.29
CA ASN A 28 16.32 3.34 -22.45
C ASN A 28 15.39 4.41 -21.84
N LEU A 29 15.94 5.40 -21.11
CA LEU A 29 15.16 6.48 -20.54
C LEU A 29 15.04 7.62 -21.55
N LYS A 30 13.81 7.87 -22.02
CA LYS A 30 13.48 8.95 -22.96
C LYS A 30 12.59 9.97 -22.29
N PHE A 31 12.78 11.24 -22.64
CA PHE A 31 11.94 12.35 -22.18
C PHE A 31 11.26 12.98 -23.39
N TYR A 32 9.98 13.28 -23.23
CA TYR A 32 9.17 13.91 -24.28
C TYR A 32 8.58 15.21 -23.75
N LEU A 33 8.46 16.22 -24.56
CA LEU A 33 7.77 17.47 -24.27
C LEU A 33 6.28 17.38 -24.59
N SER A 34 5.90 16.49 -25.50
CA SER A 34 4.51 16.22 -25.86
C SER A 34 3.99 14.96 -25.15
N LEU A 35 2.81 15.09 -24.55
CA LEU A 35 2.10 13.97 -23.94
C LEU A 35 1.79 12.88 -24.99
N GLU A 36 1.34 13.29 -26.18
CA GLU A 36 1.00 12.40 -27.28
C GLU A 36 2.21 11.55 -27.70
N GLU A 37 3.35 12.18 -27.91
CA GLU A 37 4.59 11.48 -28.25
C GLU A 37 5.01 10.48 -27.16
N ALA A 38 4.84 10.85 -25.90
CA ALA A 38 5.20 9.98 -24.78
C ALA A 38 4.34 8.72 -24.68
N VAL A 39 3.05 8.78 -25.06
CA VAL A 39 2.10 7.69 -24.80
C VAL A 39 1.65 6.91 -26.04
N LYS A 40 1.90 7.41 -27.26
CA LYS A 40 1.40 6.80 -28.51
C LYS A 40 1.81 5.34 -28.69
N ASP A 41 3.03 4.99 -28.33
CA ASP A 41 3.61 3.65 -28.48
C ASP A 41 3.74 2.88 -27.15
N ALA A 42 3.26 3.44 -26.06
CA ALA A 42 3.36 2.80 -24.75
C ALA A 42 2.57 1.48 -24.68
N ASP A 43 3.11 0.51 -23.93
CA ASP A 43 2.46 -0.75 -23.59
C ASP A 43 1.76 -0.70 -22.22
N PHE A 44 2.22 0.19 -21.35
CA PHE A 44 1.65 0.46 -20.03
C PHE A 44 1.92 1.93 -19.68
N ILE A 45 0.94 2.61 -19.11
CA ILE A 45 1.06 4.01 -18.70
C ILE A 45 0.83 4.13 -17.21
N GLN A 46 1.81 4.71 -16.49
CA GLN A 46 1.72 5.06 -15.07
C GLN A 46 1.71 6.59 -14.93
N GLU A 47 0.60 7.15 -14.54
CA GLU A 47 0.46 8.59 -14.29
C GLU A 47 0.83 8.92 -12.84
N CYS A 48 1.62 9.98 -12.64
CA CYS A 48 2.11 10.44 -11.35
C CYS A 48 1.98 11.96 -11.16
N ALA A 49 0.96 12.59 -11.77
CA ALA A 49 0.69 14.02 -11.61
C ALA A 49 0.16 14.36 -10.19
N PRO A 50 0.17 15.64 -9.79
CA PRO A 50 -0.33 16.06 -8.48
C PRO A 50 -1.75 15.59 -8.17
N GLU A 51 -2.05 15.39 -6.89
CA GLU A 51 -3.29 14.79 -6.38
C GLU A 51 -4.46 15.80 -6.47
N ASN A 52 -5.03 15.92 -7.66
CA ASN A 52 -6.15 16.81 -7.97
C ASN A 52 -7.11 16.17 -8.98
N TYR A 53 -8.42 16.12 -8.66
CA TYR A 53 -9.42 15.51 -9.53
C TYR A 53 -9.50 16.14 -10.91
N ASN A 54 -9.52 17.47 -11.00
CA ASN A 54 -9.69 18.17 -12.28
C ASN A 54 -8.49 17.93 -13.19
N LEU A 55 -7.27 18.09 -12.63
CA LEU A 55 -6.03 17.85 -13.34
C LEU A 55 -5.97 16.39 -13.84
N LYS A 56 -6.16 15.42 -12.95
CA LYS A 56 -6.07 14.00 -13.32
C LYS A 56 -7.16 13.60 -14.30
N THR A 57 -8.40 14.06 -14.13
CA THR A 57 -9.50 13.75 -15.07
C THR A 57 -9.23 14.29 -16.47
N THR A 58 -8.66 15.49 -16.58
CA THR A 58 -8.26 16.08 -17.86
C THR A 58 -7.12 15.30 -18.48
N LEU A 59 -6.07 15.06 -17.72
CA LEU A 59 -4.89 14.32 -18.17
C LEU A 59 -5.25 12.90 -18.63
N MET A 60 -6.06 12.17 -17.87
CA MET A 60 -6.50 10.82 -18.25
C MET A 60 -7.33 10.81 -19.52
N LYS A 61 -8.18 11.84 -19.72
CA LYS A 61 -8.92 12.01 -20.99
C LYS A 61 -7.95 12.15 -22.16
N GLU A 62 -6.93 12.98 -22.05
CA GLU A 62 -5.93 13.22 -23.11
C GLU A 62 -5.09 11.97 -23.37
N ILE A 63 -4.53 11.35 -22.31
CA ILE A 63 -3.82 10.08 -22.42
C ILE A 63 -4.65 9.03 -23.15
N SER A 64 -5.93 8.90 -22.77
CA SER A 64 -6.81 7.88 -23.36
C SER A 64 -7.13 8.09 -24.82
N LYS A 65 -6.98 9.31 -25.34
CA LYS A 65 -7.14 9.65 -26.77
C LYS A 65 -5.88 9.35 -27.57
N SER A 66 -4.70 9.58 -26.98
CA SER A 66 -3.42 9.56 -27.65
C SER A 66 -2.70 8.22 -27.61
N CYS A 67 -3.08 7.31 -26.70
CA CYS A 67 -2.48 5.98 -26.62
C CYS A 67 -3.29 4.90 -27.36
N LYS A 68 -2.68 3.75 -27.63
CA LYS A 68 -3.32 2.58 -28.25
C LYS A 68 -4.56 2.13 -27.47
N LYS A 69 -5.60 1.62 -28.14
CA LYS A 69 -6.89 1.24 -27.55
C LYS A 69 -6.82 0.16 -26.46
N ASN A 70 -5.79 -0.67 -26.46
CA ASN A 70 -5.60 -1.80 -25.56
C ASN A 70 -4.63 -1.53 -24.40
N VAL A 71 -4.00 -0.36 -24.36
CA VAL A 71 -3.03 0.01 -23.33
C VAL A 71 -3.71 0.23 -21.99
N LEU A 72 -3.17 -0.33 -20.92
CA LEU A 72 -3.61 -0.10 -19.56
C LEU A 72 -3.12 1.27 -19.09
N ILE A 73 -4.04 2.05 -18.52
CA ILE A 73 -3.74 3.36 -17.93
C ILE A 73 -3.90 3.24 -16.42
N SER A 74 -2.81 3.43 -15.71
CA SER A 74 -2.74 3.40 -14.26
C SER A 74 -2.44 4.79 -13.70
N SER A 75 -3.04 5.15 -12.58
CA SER A 75 -2.70 6.35 -11.82
C SER A 75 -2.07 5.99 -10.48
N SER A 76 -1.05 6.74 -10.07
CA SER A 76 -0.42 6.64 -8.73
C SER A 76 -1.21 7.39 -7.64
N SER A 77 -2.44 7.82 -7.92
CA SER A 77 -3.26 8.52 -6.92
C SER A 77 -3.30 7.75 -5.60
N SER A 78 -3.19 8.46 -4.48
CA SER A 78 -3.15 7.87 -3.14
C SER A 78 -4.54 7.72 -2.49
N GLY A 79 -5.57 8.40 -3.01
CA GLY A 79 -6.89 8.35 -2.36
C GLY A 79 -8.07 8.66 -3.26
N LEU A 80 -7.85 9.21 -4.45
CA LEU A 80 -8.92 9.60 -5.36
C LEU A 80 -9.58 8.38 -6.01
N LEU A 81 -10.88 8.45 -6.18
CA LEU A 81 -11.64 7.33 -6.75
C LEU A 81 -11.39 7.16 -8.25
N PRO A 82 -10.97 5.96 -8.71
CA PRO A 82 -10.72 5.71 -10.12
C PRO A 82 -11.94 5.96 -11.00
N SER A 83 -13.16 5.66 -10.55
CA SER A 83 -14.39 5.99 -11.30
C SER A 83 -14.54 7.47 -11.62
N LYS A 84 -14.02 8.37 -10.77
CA LYS A 84 -14.02 9.82 -11.01
C LYS A 84 -12.88 10.24 -11.93
N ILE A 85 -11.66 9.78 -11.66
CA ILE A 85 -10.44 10.11 -12.44
C ILE A 85 -10.63 9.71 -13.91
N PHE A 86 -11.12 8.49 -14.16
CA PHE A 86 -11.27 7.95 -15.50
C PHE A 86 -12.64 8.25 -16.16
N SER A 87 -13.48 9.08 -15.54
CA SER A 87 -14.87 9.33 -16.01
C SER A 87 -14.96 9.85 -17.45
N LYS A 88 -13.98 10.60 -17.92
CA LYS A 88 -13.93 11.20 -19.25
C LYS A 88 -13.05 10.43 -20.25
N CYS A 89 -12.53 9.24 -19.86
CA CYS A 89 -11.66 8.45 -20.72
C CYS A 89 -12.42 7.69 -21.80
N LYS A 90 -11.80 7.59 -22.98
CA LYS A 90 -12.17 6.57 -23.97
C LYS A 90 -11.77 5.19 -23.41
N ASN A 91 -12.62 4.18 -23.58
CA ASN A 91 -12.35 2.82 -23.07
C ASN A 91 -12.02 2.79 -21.57
N ILE A 92 -12.89 3.41 -20.76
CA ILE A 92 -12.76 3.52 -19.30
C ILE A 92 -12.47 2.20 -18.59
N GLN A 93 -12.84 1.05 -19.19
CA GLN A 93 -12.62 -0.29 -18.64
C GLN A 93 -11.13 -0.68 -18.50
N ARG A 94 -10.22 0.09 -19.09
CA ARG A 94 -8.75 -0.11 -18.99
C ARG A 94 -8.08 0.83 -17.96
N GLY A 95 -8.85 1.70 -17.31
CA GLY A 95 -8.36 2.60 -16.26
C GLY A 95 -8.34 1.93 -14.89
N ILE A 96 -7.25 2.07 -14.16
CA ILE A 96 -7.06 1.58 -12.80
C ILE A 96 -6.29 2.60 -11.95
N ILE A 97 -6.33 2.42 -10.64
CA ILE A 97 -5.26 2.92 -9.77
C ILE A 97 -4.23 1.81 -9.61
N GLY A 98 -2.96 2.15 -9.71
CA GLY A 98 -1.83 1.35 -9.28
C GLY A 98 -1.02 2.19 -8.30
N HIS A 99 -1.44 2.16 -7.03
CA HIS A 99 -0.89 2.99 -5.97
C HIS A 99 0.35 2.32 -5.37
N PRO A 100 1.58 2.78 -5.69
CA PRO A 100 2.80 2.29 -5.06
C PRO A 100 2.97 2.95 -3.71
N PHE A 101 3.64 2.26 -2.78
CA PHE A 101 3.90 2.80 -1.45
C PHE A 101 5.30 3.45 -1.37
N ASN A 102 5.37 4.62 -0.77
CA ASN A 102 6.62 5.39 -0.69
C ASN A 102 7.50 4.91 0.48
N PRO A 103 8.82 4.75 0.28
CA PRO A 103 9.59 4.95 -0.95
C PRO A 103 9.45 3.77 -1.94
N VAL A 104 8.96 4.09 -3.14
CA VAL A 104 8.57 3.11 -4.18
C VAL A 104 9.70 2.14 -4.55
N TYR A 105 10.94 2.57 -4.43
CA TYR A 105 12.12 1.78 -4.76
C TYR A 105 12.56 0.81 -3.65
N LEU A 106 11.96 0.85 -2.46
CA LEU A 106 12.24 -0.06 -1.34
C LEU A 106 11.01 -0.89 -0.98
N LEU A 107 9.83 -0.24 -0.95
CA LEU A 107 8.59 -0.91 -0.57
C LEU A 107 7.94 -1.55 -1.79
N PRO A 108 7.79 -2.88 -1.82
CA PRO A 108 7.29 -3.57 -3.00
C PRO A 108 5.77 -3.51 -3.16
N LEU A 109 5.05 -2.93 -2.20
CA LEU A 109 3.58 -2.87 -2.25
C LEU A 109 3.10 -2.00 -3.41
N VAL A 110 2.12 -2.52 -4.15
CA VAL A 110 1.26 -1.72 -5.03
C VAL A 110 -0.19 -2.14 -4.86
N GLU A 111 -1.08 -1.18 -4.64
CA GLU A 111 -2.52 -1.43 -4.54
C GLU A 111 -3.17 -1.22 -5.91
N ILE A 112 -3.74 -2.27 -6.47
CA ILE A 112 -4.49 -2.20 -7.73
C ILE A 112 -5.95 -2.00 -7.38
N VAL A 113 -6.46 -0.78 -7.65
CA VAL A 113 -7.83 -0.40 -7.31
C VAL A 113 -8.67 -0.25 -8.59
N PRO A 114 -9.70 -1.09 -8.76
CA PRO A 114 -10.62 -0.95 -9.89
C PRO A 114 -11.58 0.22 -9.71
N GLY A 115 -11.92 0.90 -10.79
CA GLY A 115 -13.14 1.71 -10.85
C GLY A 115 -14.37 0.85 -11.16
N LYS A 116 -15.56 1.43 -11.08
CA LYS A 116 -16.84 0.72 -11.33
C LYS A 116 -16.93 0.05 -12.71
N LYS A 117 -16.22 0.58 -13.70
CA LYS A 117 -16.22 0.07 -15.09
C LYS A 117 -14.93 -0.64 -15.47
N THR A 118 -13.97 -0.78 -14.56
CA THR A 118 -12.71 -1.47 -14.83
C THR A 118 -12.95 -2.95 -15.14
N SER A 119 -12.36 -3.44 -16.23
CA SER A 119 -12.53 -4.83 -16.64
C SER A 119 -11.67 -5.80 -15.82
N LYS A 120 -12.15 -7.05 -15.65
CA LYS A 120 -11.34 -8.13 -15.05
C LYS A 120 -10.05 -8.39 -15.84
N LYS A 121 -10.05 -8.18 -17.15
CA LYS A 121 -8.87 -8.29 -18.01
C LYS A 121 -7.83 -7.24 -17.63
N SER A 122 -8.25 -6.00 -17.41
CA SER A 122 -7.35 -4.91 -16.98
C SER A 122 -6.68 -5.21 -15.64
N LEU A 123 -7.42 -5.74 -14.67
CA LEU A 123 -6.86 -6.14 -13.38
C LEU A 123 -5.82 -7.27 -13.51
N LYS A 124 -6.08 -8.27 -14.38
CA LYS A 124 -5.11 -9.34 -14.64
C LYS A 124 -3.83 -8.81 -15.29
N ILE A 125 -3.95 -7.90 -16.27
CA ILE A 125 -2.80 -7.26 -16.93
C ILE A 125 -1.99 -6.46 -15.92
N ALA A 126 -2.63 -5.62 -15.10
CA ALA A 126 -1.98 -4.83 -14.05
C ALA A 126 -1.21 -5.72 -13.06
N ASN A 127 -1.88 -6.75 -12.55
CA ASN A 127 -1.27 -7.69 -11.61
C ASN A 127 -0.02 -8.38 -12.20
N LYS A 128 -0.10 -8.82 -13.47
CA LYS A 128 1.03 -9.41 -14.17
C LYS A 128 2.17 -8.39 -14.36
N PHE A 129 1.84 -7.19 -14.79
CA PHE A 129 2.82 -6.13 -15.02
C PHE A 129 3.57 -5.77 -13.73
N TYR A 130 2.87 -5.46 -12.63
CA TYR A 130 3.55 -5.10 -11.39
C TYR A 130 4.40 -6.24 -10.83
N LYS A 131 3.96 -7.49 -10.95
CA LYS A 131 4.79 -8.66 -10.59
C LYS A 131 6.04 -8.77 -11.44
N SER A 132 5.98 -8.47 -12.75
CA SER A 132 7.14 -8.55 -13.65
C SER A 132 8.23 -7.53 -13.33
N ILE A 133 7.89 -6.45 -12.62
CA ILE A 133 8.83 -5.44 -12.12
C ILE A 133 9.12 -5.60 -10.61
N SER A 134 8.96 -6.82 -10.09
CA SER A 134 9.26 -7.18 -8.70
C SER A 134 8.45 -6.46 -7.63
N MET A 135 7.24 -5.98 -7.97
CA MET A 135 6.29 -5.45 -7.00
C MET A 135 5.39 -6.57 -6.46
N ASN A 136 4.80 -6.33 -5.27
CA ASN A 136 3.84 -7.21 -4.61
C ASN A 136 2.42 -6.59 -4.71
N PRO A 137 1.69 -6.82 -5.81
CA PRO A 137 0.39 -6.21 -6.01
C PRO A 137 -0.69 -6.82 -5.12
N ILE A 138 -1.53 -5.96 -4.54
CA ILE A 138 -2.79 -6.31 -3.89
C ILE A 138 -3.92 -5.78 -4.77
N VAL A 139 -4.83 -6.67 -5.20
CA VAL A 139 -5.98 -6.28 -6.02
C VAL A 139 -7.21 -6.09 -5.14
N LEU A 140 -7.71 -4.88 -5.05
CA LEU A 140 -8.93 -4.56 -4.34
C LEU A 140 -10.16 -5.07 -5.11
N LYS A 141 -11.21 -5.46 -4.38
CA LYS A 141 -12.47 -5.93 -5.00
C LYS A 141 -13.30 -4.80 -5.60
N LYS A 142 -13.18 -3.59 -5.05
CA LYS A 142 -13.89 -2.36 -5.48
C LYS A 142 -13.13 -1.12 -5.05
N GLU A 143 -13.46 0.01 -5.63
CA GLU A 143 -12.91 1.31 -5.21
C GLU A 143 -13.28 1.65 -3.78
N LEU A 144 -12.34 2.31 -3.11
CA LEU A 144 -12.43 2.73 -1.72
C LEU A 144 -11.63 4.03 -1.56
N PRO A 145 -12.18 5.11 -0.98
CA PRO A 145 -11.39 6.32 -0.70
C PRO A 145 -10.21 6.01 0.23
N GLY A 146 -9.00 6.46 -0.11
CA GLY A 146 -7.78 6.20 0.69
C GLY A 146 -7.32 4.74 0.66
N TYR A 147 -7.90 3.90 -0.18
CA TYR A 147 -7.57 2.49 -0.41
C TYR A 147 -7.38 1.69 0.89
N LEU A 148 -6.46 0.73 0.98
CA LEU A 148 -6.28 -0.07 2.21
C LEU A 148 -5.20 0.51 3.11
N SER A 149 -4.00 0.75 2.55
CA SER A 149 -2.82 1.09 3.32
C SER A 149 -2.91 2.49 3.92
N ASP A 150 -3.33 3.49 3.12
CA ASP A 150 -3.47 4.86 3.61
C ASP A 150 -4.61 4.97 4.64
N ARG A 151 -5.69 4.20 4.49
CA ARG A 151 -6.74 4.18 5.53
C ARG A 151 -6.27 3.62 6.86
N LEU A 152 -5.43 2.57 6.83
CA LEU A 152 -4.87 2.00 8.06
C LEU A 152 -3.85 2.96 8.68
N GLN A 153 -3.01 3.57 7.87
CA GLN A 153 -2.05 4.57 8.31
C GLN A 153 -2.74 5.82 8.86
N GLU A 154 -3.80 6.29 8.21
CA GLU A 154 -4.61 7.42 8.66
C GLU A 154 -5.32 7.16 9.99
N ALA A 155 -5.79 5.93 10.22
CA ALA A 155 -6.39 5.56 11.50
C ALA A 155 -5.38 5.68 12.65
N LEU A 156 -4.17 5.18 12.45
CA LEU A 156 -3.08 5.30 13.41
C LEU A 156 -2.67 6.76 13.62
N TRP A 157 -2.54 7.53 12.54
CA TRP A 157 -2.19 8.94 12.57
C TRP A 157 -3.19 9.77 13.36
N ARG A 158 -4.49 9.60 13.12
CA ARG A 158 -5.55 10.32 13.85
C ARG A 158 -5.49 10.07 15.34
N GLU A 159 -5.30 8.82 15.74
CA GLU A 159 -5.19 8.48 17.15
C GLU A 159 -3.94 9.09 17.79
N ALA A 160 -2.79 9.04 17.08
CA ALA A 160 -1.57 9.67 17.53
C ALA A 160 -1.74 11.19 17.75
N LEU A 161 -2.44 11.88 16.84
CA LEU A 161 -2.74 13.31 16.99
C LEU A 161 -3.61 13.60 18.21
N HIS A 162 -4.59 12.76 18.54
CA HIS A 162 -5.39 12.91 19.76
C HIS A 162 -4.54 12.78 21.02
N ILE A 163 -3.68 11.76 21.08
CA ILE A 163 -2.81 11.49 22.24
C ILE A 163 -1.85 12.68 22.49
N ILE A 164 -1.24 13.21 21.43
CA ILE A 164 -0.37 14.39 21.52
C ILE A 164 -1.16 15.64 21.94
N ASN A 165 -2.30 15.89 21.32
CA ASN A 165 -3.13 17.07 21.61
C ASN A 165 -3.62 17.10 23.05
N GLU A 166 -3.89 15.93 23.64
CA GLU A 166 -4.35 15.77 25.02
C GLU A 166 -3.19 15.69 26.03
N GLY A 167 -1.94 15.71 25.55
CA GLY A 167 -0.74 15.77 26.39
C GLY A 167 -0.37 14.47 27.10
N TYR A 168 -0.86 13.33 26.60
CA TYR A 168 -0.58 12.03 27.24
C TYR A 168 0.82 11.49 26.97
N ALA A 169 1.43 11.86 25.85
CA ALA A 169 2.75 11.39 25.47
C ALA A 169 3.47 12.40 24.57
N THR A 170 4.78 12.24 24.42
CA THR A 170 5.57 12.95 23.40
C THR A 170 5.50 12.23 22.06
N THR A 171 5.91 12.91 20.98
CA THR A 171 6.05 12.27 19.66
C THR A 171 7.02 11.10 19.69
N GLU A 172 8.13 11.24 20.43
CA GLU A 172 9.13 10.17 20.61
C GLU A 172 8.56 8.96 21.33
N ASP A 173 7.75 9.17 22.38
CA ASP A 173 7.12 8.05 23.10
C ASP A 173 6.15 7.27 22.19
N LEU A 174 5.39 7.99 21.35
CA LEU A 174 4.48 7.35 20.39
C LEU A 174 5.22 6.57 19.30
N ASP A 175 6.29 7.13 18.74
CA ASP A 175 7.11 6.44 17.75
C ASP A 175 7.72 5.18 18.38
N ARG A 176 8.28 5.27 19.59
CA ARG A 176 8.81 4.11 20.32
C ARG A 176 7.75 3.07 20.64
N ALA A 177 6.54 3.49 21.01
CA ALA A 177 5.45 2.56 21.29
C ALA A 177 5.10 1.69 20.06
N ILE A 178 5.21 2.26 18.85
CA ILE A 178 5.04 1.51 17.60
C ILE A 178 6.28 0.70 17.25
N GLU A 179 7.47 1.31 17.29
CA GLU A 179 8.73 0.69 16.87
C GLU A 179 9.10 -0.52 17.72
N ASP A 180 8.98 -0.41 19.05
CA ASP A 180 9.33 -1.45 20.01
C ASP A 180 8.17 -2.42 20.31
N GLY A 181 6.96 -2.05 19.90
CA GLY A 181 5.72 -2.81 20.10
C GLY A 181 5.21 -3.49 18.83
N PRO A 182 4.01 -3.09 18.35
CA PRO A 182 3.33 -3.76 17.26
C PRO A 182 4.08 -3.68 15.91
N GLY A 183 4.87 -2.64 15.68
CA GLY A 183 5.61 -2.45 14.43
C GLY A 183 6.60 -3.58 14.11
N LEU A 184 7.25 -4.15 15.14
CA LEU A 184 8.13 -5.31 14.95
C LEU A 184 7.38 -6.52 14.38
N ARG A 185 6.14 -6.72 14.78
CA ARG A 185 5.29 -7.82 14.29
C ARG A 185 4.73 -7.54 12.91
N TYR A 186 4.36 -6.28 12.63
CA TYR A 186 3.69 -5.89 11.39
C TYR A 186 4.57 -6.05 10.15
N SER A 187 5.88 -6.08 10.30
CA SER A 187 6.80 -6.35 9.19
C SER A 187 6.74 -7.81 8.68
N LEU A 188 6.28 -8.74 9.53
CA LEU A 188 6.10 -10.16 9.16
C LEU A 188 4.63 -10.52 8.94
N MET A 189 3.74 -10.08 9.83
CA MET A 189 2.33 -10.42 9.80
C MET A 189 1.48 -9.21 10.18
N GLY A 190 0.45 -8.94 9.40
CA GLY A 190 -0.47 -7.84 9.66
C GLY A 190 -1.38 -8.10 10.87
N THR A 191 -2.29 -7.17 11.10
CA THR A 191 -3.20 -7.16 12.25
C THR A 191 -3.97 -8.46 12.43
N PHE A 192 -4.52 -9.03 11.36
CA PHE A 192 -5.38 -10.22 11.49
C PHE A 192 -4.62 -11.46 11.96
N LEU A 193 -3.43 -11.74 11.41
CA LEU A 193 -2.63 -12.88 11.88
C LEU A 193 -2.08 -12.63 13.29
N THR A 194 -1.72 -11.40 13.63
CA THR A 194 -1.30 -11.05 14.98
C THR A 194 -2.40 -11.36 16.00
N PHE A 195 -3.63 -10.95 15.74
CA PHE A 195 -4.77 -11.24 16.62
C PHE A 195 -5.22 -12.69 16.58
N HIS A 196 -5.07 -13.37 15.44
CA HIS A 196 -5.29 -14.81 15.37
C HIS A 196 -4.35 -15.59 16.30
N LEU A 197 -3.07 -15.20 16.36
CA LEU A 197 -2.10 -15.77 17.30
C LEU A 197 -2.43 -15.45 18.76
N ALA A 198 -2.87 -14.21 19.04
CA ALA A 198 -3.25 -13.80 20.38
C ALA A 198 -4.42 -14.62 20.96
N GLY A 199 -5.27 -15.18 20.10
CA GLY A 199 -6.35 -16.09 20.52
C GLY A 199 -5.89 -17.50 20.90
N GLY A 200 -4.58 -17.80 20.95
CA GLY A 200 -4.04 -19.10 21.33
C GLY A 200 -4.51 -20.24 20.41
N LYS A 201 -4.74 -21.43 20.97
CA LYS A 201 -5.12 -22.63 20.20
C LYS A 201 -6.44 -22.46 19.41
N ALA A 202 -7.39 -21.69 19.90
CA ALA A 202 -8.67 -21.41 19.25
C ALA A 202 -8.60 -20.26 18.21
N GLY A 203 -7.48 -19.52 18.17
CA GLY A 203 -7.20 -18.52 17.16
C GLY A 203 -8.20 -17.34 17.19
N MET A 204 -8.59 -16.85 16.02
CA MET A 204 -9.47 -15.68 15.87
C MET A 204 -10.83 -15.86 16.57
N LYS A 205 -11.34 -17.09 16.68
CA LYS A 205 -12.61 -17.34 17.39
C LYS A 205 -12.50 -16.87 18.85
N HIS A 206 -11.49 -17.36 19.57
CA HIS A 206 -11.26 -17.00 20.97
C HIS A 206 -10.93 -15.50 21.11
N MET A 207 -10.12 -14.96 20.19
CA MET A 207 -9.83 -13.51 20.17
C MET A 207 -11.10 -12.67 20.11
N LEU A 208 -12.07 -13.02 19.25
CA LEU A 208 -13.32 -12.29 19.11
C LEU A 208 -14.24 -12.46 20.32
N GLU A 209 -14.26 -13.63 20.94
CA GLU A 209 -15.05 -13.91 22.15
C GLU A 209 -14.50 -13.14 23.35
N GLN A 210 -13.20 -13.17 23.57
CA GLN A 210 -12.54 -12.57 24.73
C GLN A 210 -12.38 -11.04 24.60
N PHE A 211 -11.90 -10.55 23.47
CA PHE A 211 -11.55 -9.13 23.28
C PHE A 211 -12.58 -8.35 22.47
N GLY A 212 -13.54 -9.02 21.83
CA GLY A 212 -14.62 -8.34 21.12
C GLY A 212 -15.40 -7.34 21.99
N PRO A 213 -15.70 -7.62 23.26
CA PRO A 213 -16.32 -6.66 24.17
C PRO A 213 -15.52 -5.38 24.37
N ALA A 214 -14.17 -5.44 24.30
CA ALA A 214 -13.30 -4.28 24.47
C ALA A 214 -13.45 -3.23 23.34
N LEU A 215 -14.02 -3.60 22.19
CA LEU A 215 -14.35 -2.63 21.12
C LEU A 215 -15.40 -1.59 21.54
N LYS A 216 -16.09 -1.80 22.66
CA LYS A 216 -17.03 -0.83 23.23
C LYS A 216 -16.36 0.18 24.15
N LEU A 217 -15.10 -0.07 24.54
CA LEU A 217 -14.35 0.81 25.44
C LEU A 217 -13.83 2.04 24.67
N PRO A 218 -13.73 3.21 25.33
CA PRO A 218 -13.31 4.45 24.70
C PRO A 218 -11.78 4.54 24.57
N TRP A 219 -11.15 3.48 24.04
CA TRP A 219 -9.69 3.44 23.90
C TRP A 219 -9.18 4.19 22.67
N THR A 220 -10.08 4.47 21.71
CA THR A 220 -9.76 5.26 20.53
C THR A 220 -10.86 6.24 20.20
N LYS A 221 -10.56 7.28 19.43
CA LYS A 221 -11.56 8.22 18.89
C LYS A 221 -12.27 7.69 17.66
N LEU A 222 -11.84 6.54 17.12
CA LEU A 222 -12.47 5.88 15.98
C LEU A 222 -13.75 5.15 16.41
N LYS A 223 -14.82 5.32 15.62
CA LYS A 223 -16.06 4.57 15.84
C LYS A 223 -15.85 3.10 15.45
N ALA A 224 -15.95 2.20 16.41
CA ALA A 224 -15.85 0.76 16.17
C ALA A 224 -17.02 0.22 15.33
N PRO A 225 -16.79 -0.73 14.41
CA PRO A 225 -17.86 -1.42 13.71
C PRO A 225 -18.59 -2.41 14.63
N LYS A 226 -19.88 -2.63 14.37
CA LYS A 226 -20.63 -3.70 15.06
C LYS A 226 -20.08 -5.07 14.64
N LEU A 227 -19.67 -5.90 15.60
CA LEU A 227 -19.29 -7.30 15.37
C LEU A 227 -20.55 -8.15 15.08
N SER A 228 -20.98 -8.14 13.82
CA SER A 228 -22.06 -9.02 13.36
C SER A 228 -21.56 -10.46 13.13
N LYS A 229 -22.46 -11.45 13.17
CA LYS A 229 -22.14 -12.84 12.81
C LYS A 229 -21.41 -12.93 11.47
N LYS A 230 -21.90 -12.21 10.46
CA LYS A 230 -21.27 -12.12 9.13
C LYS A 230 -19.85 -11.56 9.15
N LEU A 231 -19.57 -10.54 9.98
CA LEU A 231 -18.22 -9.99 10.13
C LEU A 231 -17.29 -11.01 10.80
N SER A 232 -17.74 -11.64 11.90
CA SER A 232 -16.97 -12.67 12.61
C SER A 232 -16.60 -13.85 11.71
N GLU A 233 -17.57 -14.37 10.93
CA GLU A 233 -17.33 -15.45 9.96
C GLU A 233 -16.29 -15.07 8.90
N ARG A 234 -16.34 -13.85 8.38
CA ARG A 234 -15.34 -13.32 7.43
C ARG A 234 -13.94 -13.25 8.03
N LEU A 235 -13.82 -12.79 9.28
CA LEU A 235 -12.54 -12.70 9.97
C LEU A 235 -11.96 -14.10 10.22
N ILE A 236 -12.75 -15.03 10.78
CA ILE A 236 -12.32 -16.39 11.09
C ILE A 236 -11.91 -17.16 9.82
N SER A 237 -12.75 -17.14 8.78
CA SER A 237 -12.44 -17.82 7.53
C SER A 237 -11.25 -17.20 6.79
N GLY A 238 -11.16 -15.87 6.78
CA GLY A 238 -10.08 -15.13 6.14
C GLY A 238 -8.72 -15.40 6.79
N THR A 239 -8.63 -15.34 8.13
CA THR A 239 -7.39 -15.62 8.86
C THR A 239 -6.96 -17.08 8.77
N LYS A 240 -7.91 -18.03 8.80
CA LYS A 240 -7.61 -19.44 8.56
C LYS A 240 -7.00 -19.67 7.17
N LYS A 241 -7.56 -19.05 6.12
CA LYS A 241 -7.00 -19.11 4.77
C LYS A 241 -5.62 -18.45 4.69
N GLN A 242 -5.44 -17.30 5.34
CA GLN A 242 -4.18 -16.56 5.39
C GLN A 242 -3.07 -17.33 6.11
N ALA A 243 -3.40 -18.12 7.11
CA ALA A 243 -2.47 -19.00 7.83
C ALA A 243 -1.92 -20.15 6.94
N ARG A 244 -2.53 -20.41 5.76
CA ARG A 244 -2.06 -21.40 4.77
C ARG A 244 -1.80 -22.77 5.38
N GLY A 245 -2.73 -23.26 6.21
CA GLY A 245 -2.63 -24.55 6.88
C GLY A 245 -1.64 -24.62 8.05
N LYS A 246 -0.92 -23.52 8.34
CA LYS A 246 -0.01 -23.48 9.48
C LYS A 246 -0.79 -23.39 10.79
N SER A 247 -0.38 -24.19 11.76
CA SER A 247 -0.86 -24.11 13.15
C SER A 247 -0.39 -22.80 13.81
N ILE A 248 -1.05 -22.41 14.90
CA ILE A 248 -0.63 -21.26 15.72
C ILE A 248 0.83 -21.41 16.17
N ASN A 249 1.26 -22.64 16.57
CA ASN A 249 2.65 -22.89 16.98
C ASN A 249 3.63 -22.63 15.83
N GLN A 250 3.32 -23.08 14.61
CA GLN A 250 4.18 -22.83 13.45
C GLN A 250 4.28 -21.34 13.11
N LEU A 251 3.15 -20.61 13.13
CA LEU A 251 3.16 -19.16 12.91
C LEU A 251 3.94 -18.42 14.01
N SER A 252 3.80 -18.86 15.26
CA SER A 252 4.54 -18.28 16.39
C SER A 252 6.05 -18.47 16.23
N ASN A 253 6.48 -19.66 15.84
CA ASN A 253 7.91 -19.95 15.62
C ASN A 253 8.50 -19.08 14.49
N ILE A 254 7.79 -18.97 13.37
CA ILE A 254 8.21 -18.13 12.24
C ILE A 254 8.33 -16.65 12.68
N ARG A 255 7.32 -16.15 13.41
CA ARG A 255 7.35 -14.79 13.96
C ARG A 255 8.55 -14.59 14.87
N ASP A 256 8.79 -15.51 15.80
CA ASP A 256 9.84 -15.37 16.81
C ASP A 256 11.24 -15.37 16.18
N GLU A 257 11.49 -16.26 15.22
CA GLU A 257 12.73 -16.28 14.44
C GLU A 257 12.92 -14.97 13.66
N TYR A 258 11.89 -14.49 12.98
CA TYR A 258 11.92 -13.23 12.24
C TYR A 258 12.24 -12.04 13.17
N LEU A 259 11.58 -11.95 14.32
CA LEU A 259 11.78 -10.86 15.26
C LEU A 259 13.19 -10.85 15.84
N VAL A 260 13.77 -12.00 16.14
CA VAL A 260 15.17 -12.09 16.59
C VAL A 260 16.10 -11.52 15.53
N ASN A 261 15.96 -11.97 14.28
CA ASN A 261 16.78 -11.49 13.17
C ASN A 261 16.60 -9.99 12.90
N LEU A 262 15.35 -9.50 12.95
CA LEU A 262 15.04 -8.08 12.76
C LEU A 262 15.67 -7.21 13.86
N GLN A 263 15.62 -7.64 15.14
CA GLN A 263 16.27 -6.93 16.24
C GLN A 263 17.79 -6.87 16.09
N LEU A 264 18.42 -7.97 15.70
CA LEU A 264 19.85 -8.02 15.42
C LEU A 264 20.22 -7.05 14.27
N PHE A 265 19.38 -6.98 13.26
CA PHE A 265 19.55 -6.07 12.14
C PHE A 265 19.36 -4.60 12.56
N ARG A 266 18.32 -4.28 13.33
CA ARG A 266 18.06 -2.92 13.85
C ARG A 266 19.23 -2.37 14.65
N LYS A 267 19.84 -3.15 15.56
CA LYS A 267 21.00 -2.72 16.36
C LYS A 267 22.14 -2.13 15.55
N LYS A 268 22.33 -2.59 14.30
CA LYS A 268 23.36 -2.05 13.39
C LYS A 268 23.07 -0.60 12.95
N TYR A 269 21.81 -0.16 13.04
CA TYR A 269 21.34 1.14 12.52
C TYR A 269 20.88 2.12 13.60
N GLU A 270 20.58 1.64 14.83
CA GLU A 270 20.10 2.49 15.93
C GLU A 270 21.04 3.68 16.21
N ASN A 271 22.35 3.43 16.23
CA ASN A 271 23.36 4.47 16.45
C ASN A 271 23.42 5.53 15.32
N LYS A 272 22.87 5.23 14.13
CA LYS A 272 22.83 6.16 13.00
C LYS A 272 21.61 7.08 13.02
N ILE A 273 20.56 6.69 13.74
CA ILE A 273 19.29 7.43 13.84
C ILE A 273 19.28 8.28 15.12
N ARG A 274 19.87 7.77 16.22
CA ARG A 274 19.82 8.42 17.55
C ARG A 274 21.07 9.24 17.91
N LYS A 275 22.08 9.28 17.03
CA LYS A 275 23.22 10.21 17.08
C LYS A 275 23.00 11.38 16.13
#